data_73338be447f142d685db8c9e5375cb26
#
_entry.id   73338be447f142d685db8c9e5375cb26
#
_cell.length_a   1.000
_cell.length_b   1.000
_cell.length_c   1.000
_cell.angle_alpha   90.00
_cell.angle_beta   90.00
_cell.angle_gamma   90.00
#
_symmetry.space_group_name_H-M   'P 1'
#
loop_
_entity.id
_entity.type
_entity.pdbx_description
1 polymer ?
#
loop_
_entity_poly.entity_id
_entity_poly.type
_entity_poly.pdbx_seq_one_letter_code
_entity_poly.pdbx_strand_id
1 'polypeptide(L)'
;MSAGKSTLINAIVGSKVERVKSTVCTSQLKYIYNKPYEDGITMTDGFSYAWTDKVDISVLDTMHIALHFKQGTRNRRCVLIDTPGVNYANESTHLNITANALNSKNYDIILYVMNALYFESNDEKRFLSTIAGIKGKRIVIALNQLDQLNMDDDSIEQVVNEVKIYVRSMVNGKNISVVPISAKAAYLASAPQEQLSKQESFTKEQYTKMFGSMFYDLGLYGTGTRSKKNDLCALSGLTNLLNNIEL
;
A
#
# COMPACT_ATOMS: atom_id res chain seq x y z
N MET A 1 -0.94 11.02 11.64
CA MET A 1 0.24 10.80 10.74
C MET A 1 -0.19 9.91 9.58
N SER A 2 0.35 10.08 8.37
CA SER A 2 -0.09 9.29 7.20
C SER A 2 0.39 7.84 7.32
N ALA A 3 -0.48 6.86 7.13
CA ALA A 3 -0.13 5.44 7.15
C ALA A 3 0.66 4.98 5.90
N GLY A 4 0.82 5.83 4.87
CA GLY A 4 1.56 5.51 3.65
C GLY A 4 0.73 4.88 2.52
N LYS A 5 -0.58 5.08 2.51
CA LYS A 5 -1.51 4.53 1.52
C LYS A 5 -1.11 4.86 0.08
N SER A 6 -0.89 6.14 -0.26
CA SER A 6 -0.50 6.56 -1.62
C SER A 6 0.87 6.00 -2.04
N THR A 7 1.80 5.89 -1.10
CA THR A 7 3.11 5.26 -1.36
C THR A 7 2.95 3.78 -1.70
N LEU A 8 2.07 3.08 -0.97
CA LEU A 8 1.79 1.67 -1.22
C LEU A 8 1.09 1.45 -2.57
N ILE A 9 0.13 2.30 -2.93
CA ILE A 9 -0.51 2.26 -4.25
C ILE A 9 0.54 2.41 -5.36
N ASN A 10 1.41 3.40 -5.25
CA ASN A 10 2.51 3.59 -6.21
C ASN A 10 3.43 2.37 -6.29
N ALA A 11 3.71 1.72 -5.15
CA ALA A 11 4.51 0.50 -5.10
C ALA A 11 3.84 -0.68 -5.82
N ILE A 12 2.54 -0.90 -5.59
CA ILE A 12 1.75 -1.96 -6.24
C ILE A 12 1.67 -1.73 -7.75
N VAL A 13 1.39 -0.51 -8.15
CA VAL A 13 1.31 -0.13 -9.57
C VAL A 13 2.68 -0.18 -10.25
N GLY A 14 3.76 0.08 -9.50
CA GLY A 14 5.12 0.21 -10.02
C GLY A 14 5.35 1.49 -10.80
N SER A 15 4.53 2.53 -10.54
CA SER A 15 4.61 3.85 -11.15
C SER A 15 3.99 4.89 -10.22
N LYS A 16 4.41 6.15 -10.38
CA LYS A 16 3.89 7.25 -9.57
C LYS A 16 2.54 7.72 -10.11
N VAL A 17 1.46 7.17 -9.59
CA VAL A 17 0.07 7.52 -9.94
C VAL A 17 -0.62 8.34 -8.85
N GLU A 18 -0.10 8.30 -7.62
CA GLU A 18 -0.59 9.04 -6.48
C GLU A 18 0.44 10.02 -5.94
N ARG A 19 0.00 11.22 -5.57
CA ARG A 19 0.86 12.18 -4.86
C ARG A 19 1.12 11.70 -3.44
N VAL A 20 2.39 11.60 -3.10
CA VAL A 20 2.82 11.37 -1.72
C VAL A 20 3.02 12.73 -1.05
N LYS A 21 1.96 13.28 -0.46
CA LYS A 21 2.03 14.53 0.31
C LYS A 21 1.46 14.32 1.71
N SER A 22 2.02 15.04 2.67
CA SER A 22 1.54 15.07 4.06
C SER A 22 0.24 15.86 4.25
N THR A 23 -0.17 16.68 3.27
CA THR A 23 -1.20 17.71 3.45
C THR A 23 -2.35 17.72 2.46
N VAL A 24 -2.37 16.86 1.43
CA VAL A 24 -3.46 16.84 0.43
C VAL A 24 -4.15 15.50 0.46
N CYS A 25 -5.42 15.52 0.86
CA CYS A 25 -6.29 14.36 0.79
C CYS A 25 -6.98 14.29 -0.56
N THR A 26 -7.09 13.09 -1.08
CA THR A 26 -8.04 12.76 -2.12
C THR A 26 -9.43 13.06 -1.56
N SER A 27 -10.16 13.98 -2.16
CA SER A 27 -11.52 14.32 -1.75
C SER A 27 -12.58 13.40 -2.37
N GLN A 28 -12.17 12.50 -3.25
CA GLN A 28 -13.03 11.61 -4.02
C GLN A 28 -12.41 10.21 -4.12
N LEU A 29 -13.21 9.20 -4.51
CA LEU A 29 -12.69 7.89 -4.84
C LEU A 29 -11.89 7.96 -6.13
N LYS A 30 -10.74 7.31 -6.16
CA LYS A 30 -9.95 7.13 -7.38
C LYS A 30 -9.86 5.66 -7.75
N TYR A 31 -10.11 5.36 -9.02
CA TYR A 31 -10.11 4.02 -9.58
C TYR A 31 -8.88 3.82 -10.46
N ILE A 32 -8.03 2.88 -10.09
CA ILE A 32 -6.79 2.59 -10.81
C ILE A 32 -6.90 1.17 -11.38
N TYR A 33 -7.00 1.08 -12.69
CA TYR A 33 -7.26 -0.15 -13.43
C TYR A 33 -5.95 -0.76 -13.95
N ASN A 34 -5.74 -2.04 -13.66
CA ASN A 34 -4.66 -2.80 -14.28
C ASN A 34 -5.05 -3.22 -15.69
N LYS A 35 -4.30 -2.76 -16.68
CA LYS A 35 -4.42 -3.23 -18.07
C LYS A 35 -3.80 -4.62 -18.20
N PRO A 36 -4.35 -5.51 -19.03
CA PRO A 36 -3.86 -6.89 -19.15
C PRO A 36 -2.47 -7.00 -19.79
N TYR A 37 -2.01 -5.95 -20.47
CA TYR A 37 -0.70 -5.91 -21.13
C TYR A 37 -0.14 -4.49 -21.10
N GLU A 38 1.20 -4.40 -21.16
CA GLU A 38 1.92 -3.14 -21.28
C GLU A 38 1.91 -2.66 -22.73
N ASP A 39 1.32 -1.52 -22.98
CA ASP A 39 1.26 -0.85 -24.29
C ASP A 39 1.93 0.54 -24.27
N GLY A 40 2.58 0.88 -23.17
CA GLY A 40 3.22 2.17 -22.98
C GLY A 40 2.27 3.35 -22.85
N ILE A 41 0.98 3.11 -22.62
CA ILE A 41 -0.04 4.14 -22.55
C ILE A 41 -0.70 4.15 -21.17
N THR A 42 -0.82 5.33 -20.57
CA THR A 42 -1.67 5.59 -19.41
C THR A 42 -2.92 6.34 -19.87
N MET A 43 -4.08 5.81 -19.55
CA MET A 43 -5.37 6.45 -19.85
C MET A 43 -5.94 7.09 -18.59
N THR A 44 -6.60 8.24 -18.75
CA THR A 44 -7.32 8.95 -17.68
C THR A 44 -8.73 9.30 -18.15
N ASP A 45 -9.53 10.00 -17.36
CA ASP A 45 -10.94 10.33 -17.65
C ASP A 45 -11.18 11.01 -19.01
N GLY A 46 -10.20 11.71 -19.54
CA GLY A 46 -10.38 12.43 -20.83
C GLY A 46 -9.24 12.27 -21.81
N PHE A 47 -8.11 11.69 -21.38
CA PHE A 47 -6.89 11.72 -22.18
C PHE A 47 -6.10 10.41 -22.08
N SER A 48 -5.28 10.16 -23.10
CA SER A 48 -4.30 9.08 -23.13
C SER A 48 -2.91 9.68 -23.26
N TYR A 49 -1.97 9.21 -22.43
CA TYR A 49 -0.60 9.68 -22.39
C TYR A 49 0.34 8.53 -22.69
N ALA A 50 1.21 8.68 -23.68
CA ALA A 50 2.31 7.77 -23.89
C ALA A 50 3.37 7.98 -22.77
N TRP A 51 4.09 6.94 -22.40
CA TRP A 51 5.18 7.05 -21.41
C TRP A 51 6.26 8.05 -21.85
N THR A 52 6.41 8.28 -23.16
CA THR A 52 7.31 9.27 -23.74
C THR A 52 6.90 10.72 -23.49
N ASP A 53 5.63 10.97 -23.17
CA ASP A 53 5.09 12.33 -22.96
C ASP A 53 5.60 12.96 -21.66
N LYS A 54 6.25 12.19 -20.78
CA LYS A 54 6.82 12.61 -19.49
C LYS A 54 5.82 13.38 -18.59
N VAL A 55 4.55 13.04 -18.68
CA VAL A 55 3.48 13.63 -17.86
C VAL A 55 3.53 13.01 -16.46
N ASP A 56 3.55 13.85 -15.43
CA ASP A 56 3.38 13.38 -14.04
C ASP A 56 1.89 13.12 -13.79
N ILE A 57 1.46 11.88 -13.98
CA ILE A 57 0.06 11.45 -13.78
C ILE A 57 -0.43 11.75 -12.37
N SER A 58 0.46 11.72 -11.37
CA SER A 58 0.09 11.93 -9.97
C SER A 58 -0.43 13.35 -9.67
N VAL A 59 -0.19 14.31 -10.56
CA VAL A 59 -0.65 15.70 -10.40
C VAL A 59 -1.99 15.98 -11.09
N LEU A 60 -2.49 15.05 -11.89
CA LEU A 60 -3.73 15.22 -12.62
C LEU A 60 -4.93 15.03 -11.68
N ASP A 61 -5.92 15.91 -11.83
CA ASP A 61 -7.22 15.76 -11.17
C ASP A 61 -8.08 14.81 -11.99
N THR A 62 -7.95 13.52 -11.73
CA THR A 62 -8.63 12.45 -12.44
C THR A 62 -9.15 11.40 -11.46
N MET A 63 -10.35 10.87 -11.73
CA MET A 63 -10.96 9.82 -10.92
C MET A 63 -10.60 8.41 -11.44
N HIS A 64 -10.31 8.29 -12.71
CA HIS A 64 -10.00 7.02 -13.36
C HIS A 64 -8.62 7.05 -14.02
N ILE A 65 -7.82 6.04 -13.72
CA ILE A 65 -6.50 5.84 -14.33
C ILE A 65 -6.42 4.38 -14.78
N ALA A 66 -6.03 4.14 -16.02
CA ALA A 66 -5.77 2.79 -16.51
C ALA A 66 -4.36 2.69 -17.10
N LEU A 67 -3.57 1.78 -16.54
CA LEU A 67 -2.21 1.47 -16.99
C LEU A 67 -1.86 0.02 -16.64
N HIS A 68 -0.81 -0.52 -17.21
CA HIS A 68 -0.33 -1.84 -16.84
C HIS A 68 0.46 -1.76 -15.51
N PHE A 69 0.09 -2.59 -14.52
CA PHE A 69 0.82 -2.69 -13.26
C PHE A 69 2.12 -3.46 -13.48
N LYS A 70 3.24 -2.84 -13.12
CA LYS A 70 4.57 -3.43 -13.30
C LYS A 70 4.89 -4.50 -12.25
N GLN A 71 4.09 -4.55 -11.19
CA GLN A 71 4.24 -5.49 -10.10
C GLN A 71 3.07 -6.50 -10.11
N GLY A 72 3.38 -7.72 -9.74
CA GLY A 72 2.42 -8.83 -9.77
C GLY A 72 2.77 -9.85 -10.85
N THR A 73 2.41 -11.09 -10.60
CA THR A 73 2.73 -12.23 -11.48
C THR A 73 1.53 -12.71 -12.28
N ARG A 74 0.35 -12.15 -11.99
CA ARG A 74 -0.90 -12.64 -12.56
C ARG A 74 -1.49 -11.58 -13.49
N ASN A 75 -1.67 -11.93 -14.77
CA ASN A 75 -2.41 -11.11 -15.75
C ASN A 75 -3.91 -11.04 -15.41
N ARG A 76 -4.22 -10.57 -14.19
CA ARG A 76 -5.61 -10.41 -13.77
C ARG A 76 -6.07 -8.99 -13.98
N ARG A 77 -7.32 -8.84 -14.40
CA ARG A 77 -7.99 -7.55 -14.31
C ARG A 77 -8.16 -7.22 -12.82
N CYS A 78 -7.51 -6.17 -12.39
CA CYS A 78 -7.58 -5.66 -11.03
C CYS A 78 -7.93 -4.18 -11.07
N VAL A 79 -8.70 -3.73 -10.10
CA VAL A 79 -8.99 -2.32 -9.87
C VAL A 79 -8.64 -2.00 -8.42
N LEU A 80 -7.71 -1.08 -8.22
CA LEU A 80 -7.47 -0.49 -6.90
C LEU A 80 -8.41 0.70 -6.75
N ILE A 81 -9.19 0.71 -5.67
CA ILE A 81 -10.07 1.83 -5.32
C ILE A 81 -9.41 2.58 -4.16
N ASP A 82 -8.82 3.74 -4.48
CA ASP A 82 -8.26 4.61 -3.45
C ASP A 82 -9.35 5.43 -2.77
N THR A 83 -9.36 5.38 -1.44
CA THR A 83 -10.31 6.10 -0.61
C THR A 83 -9.67 7.31 0.04
N PRO A 84 -10.42 8.40 0.31
CA PRO A 84 -9.91 9.51 1.09
C PRO A 84 -9.31 9.06 2.43
N GLY A 85 -8.21 9.70 2.83
CA GLY A 85 -7.59 9.44 4.14
C GLY A 85 -8.51 9.94 5.27
N VAL A 86 -8.63 9.15 6.34
CA VAL A 86 -9.57 9.41 7.46
C VAL A 86 -9.06 10.43 8.49
N ASN A 87 -7.84 10.94 8.37
CA ASN A 87 -7.16 11.71 9.43
C ASN A 87 -7.11 13.22 9.17
N TYR A 88 -8.19 13.85 8.65
CA TYR A 88 -8.18 15.28 8.34
C TYR A 88 -9.42 16.03 8.84
N ALA A 89 -9.27 17.35 9.04
CA ALA A 89 -10.22 18.28 9.68
C ALA A 89 -11.62 18.36 9.05
N ASN A 90 -11.85 17.81 7.86
CA ASN A 90 -13.18 17.64 7.24
C ASN A 90 -13.68 16.20 7.38
N GLU A 91 -13.58 15.65 8.58
CA GLU A 91 -13.75 14.22 8.89
C GLU A 91 -15.09 13.62 8.43
N SER A 92 -16.19 14.35 8.49
CA SER A 92 -17.50 13.78 8.20
C SER A 92 -17.69 13.39 6.72
N THR A 93 -17.22 14.21 5.79
CA THR A 93 -17.38 13.94 4.35
C THR A 93 -16.49 12.79 3.89
N HIS A 94 -15.24 12.75 4.31
CA HIS A 94 -14.29 11.70 3.95
C HIS A 94 -14.67 10.34 4.56
N LEU A 95 -15.11 10.35 5.81
CA LEU A 95 -15.64 9.15 6.47
C LEU A 95 -16.87 8.62 5.74
N ASN A 96 -17.79 9.49 5.31
CA ASN A 96 -18.98 9.10 4.56
C ASN A 96 -18.64 8.50 3.19
N ILE A 97 -17.67 9.06 2.45
CA ILE A 97 -17.22 8.52 1.16
C ILE A 97 -16.64 7.12 1.35
N THR A 98 -15.75 6.95 2.32
CA THR A 98 -15.13 5.65 2.64
C THR A 98 -16.18 4.65 3.13
N ALA A 99 -17.11 5.06 4.00
CA ALA A 99 -18.19 4.21 4.49
C ALA A 99 -19.12 3.78 3.34
N ASN A 100 -19.47 4.69 2.43
CA ASN A 100 -20.29 4.38 1.26
C ASN A 100 -19.57 3.40 0.31
N ALA A 101 -18.26 3.58 0.07
CA ALA A 101 -17.46 2.65 -0.71
C ALA A 101 -17.45 1.25 -0.07
N LEU A 102 -17.25 1.16 1.25
CA LEU A 102 -17.28 -0.10 1.98
C LEU A 102 -18.67 -0.74 1.97
N ASN A 103 -19.74 0.05 2.06
CA ASN A 103 -21.12 -0.43 2.06
C ASN A 103 -21.60 -0.87 0.67
N SER A 104 -21.02 -0.35 -0.41
CA SER A 104 -21.37 -0.74 -1.79
C SER A 104 -21.11 -2.21 -2.07
N LYS A 105 -20.17 -2.83 -1.34
CA LYS A 105 -19.73 -4.23 -1.48
C LYS A 105 -19.19 -4.58 -2.89
N ASN A 106 -18.93 -3.60 -3.74
CA ASN A 106 -18.41 -3.78 -5.09
C ASN A 106 -16.87 -3.92 -5.08
N TYR A 107 -16.36 -4.78 -4.19
CA TYR A 107 -14.96 -5.12 -4.07
C TYR A 107 -14.82 -6.53 -3.50
N ASP A 108 -13.68 -7.16 -3.71
CA ASP A 108 -13.40 -8.52 -3.23
C ASP A 108 -12.59 -8.49 -1.94
N ILE A 109 -11.63 -7.56 -1.86
CA ILE A 109 -10.65 -7.46 -0.77
C ILE A 109 -10.65 -6.04 -0.21
N ILE A 110 -10.55 -5.91 1.10
CA ILE A 110 -10.21 -4.67 1.79
C ILE A 110 -8.72 -4.71 2.08
N LEU A 111 -7.95 -3.82 1.45
CA LEU A 111 -6.56 -3.59 1.77
C LEU A 111 -6.47 -2.40 2.72
N TYR A 112 -6.21 -2.68 3.98
CA TYR A 112 -6.05 -1.66 5.00
C TYR A 112 -4.58 -1.38 5.29
N VAL A 113 -4.15 -0.13 5.16
CA VAL A 113 -2.76 0.28 5.45
C VAL A 113 -2.71 0.80 6.87
N MET A 114 -2.05 0.06 7.75
CA MET A 114 -1.90 0.36 9.18
C MET A 114 -0.47 0.85 9.45
N ASN A 115 -0.36 1.89 10.27
CA ASN A 115 0.94 2.36 10.73
C ASN A 115 1.40 1.54 11.95
N ALA A 116 2.53 0.85 11.82
CA ALA A 116 3.10 0.01 12.88
C ALA A 116 3.44 0.78 14.17
N LEU A 117 3.75 2.08 14.06
CA LEU A 117 4.11 2.91 15.21
C LEU A 117 2.91 3.40 16.03
N TYR A 118 1.68 3.31 15.49
CA TYR A 118 0.48 3.89 16.08
C TYR A 118 -0.74 2.96 16.01
N PHE A 119 -0.52 1.66 15.97
CA PHE A 119 -1.60 0.67 15.74
C PHE A 119 -2.66 0.63 16.86
N GLU A 120 -2.36 1.13 18.07
CA GLU A 120 -3.31 1.23 19.18
C GLU A 120 -4.05 2.57 19.26
N SER A 121 -3.88 3.46 18.28
CA SER A 121 -4.54 4.76 18.29
C SER A 121 -6.08 4.62 18.25
N ASN A 122 -6.79 5.65 18.73
CA ASN A 122 -8.26 5.65 18.70
C ASN A 122 -8.81 5.59 17.27
N ASP A 123 -8.10 6.16 16.30
CA ASP A 123 -8.50 6.13 14.89
C ASP A 123 -8.40 4.71 14.33
N GLU A 124 -7.33 3.98 14.66
CA GLU A 124 -7.17 2.58 14.29
C GLU A 124 -8.26 1.70 14.93
N LYS A 125 -8.59 1.91 16.22
CA LYS A 125 -9.67 1.21 16.92
C LYS A 125 -11.01 1.41 16.22
N ARG A 126 -11.35 2.65 15.89
CA ARG A 126 -12.60 2.98 15.18
C ARG A 126 -12.67 2.30 13.82
N PHE A 127 -11.57 2.35 13.05
CA PHE A 127 -11.54 1.75 11.72
C PHE A 127 -11.63 0.21 11.79
N LEU A 128 -10.87 -0.42 12.67
CA LEU A 128 -10.95 -1.88 12.89
C LEU A 128 -12.36 -2.30 13.29
N SER A 129 -13.04 -1.54 14.15
CA SER A 129 -14.43 -1.79 14.52
C SER A 129 -15.38 -1.68 13.32
N THR A 130 -15.14 -0.71 12.42
CA THR A 130 -15.92 -0.53 11.20
C THR A 130 -15.77 -1.73 10.27
N ILE A 131 -14.53 -2.13 9.97
CA ILE A 131 -14.28 -3.28 9.07
C ILE A 131 -14.70 -4.61 9.73
N ALA A 132 -14.70 -4.69 11.06
CA ALA A 132 -15.24 -5.84 11.79
C ALA A 132 -16.72 -6.07 11.52
N GLY A 133 -17.49 -5.03 11.22
CA GLY A 133 -18.91 -5.13 10.81
C GLY A 133 -19.12 -5.72 9.41
N ILE A 134 -18.13 -5.69 8.51
CA ILE A 134 -18.27 -6.10 7.12
C ILE A 134 -18.20 -7.63 7.01
N LYS A 135 -19.27 -8.26 6.48
CA LYS A 135 -19.35 -9.71 6.32
C LYS A 135 -18.97 -10.16 4.91
N GLY A 136 -18.36 -11.34 4.80
CA GLY A 136 -18.11 -12.02 3.51
C GLY A 136 -16.99 -11.42 2.65
N LYS A 137 -16.18 -10.52 3.20
CA LYS A 137 -15.02 -9.92 2.51
C LYS A 137 -13.72 -10.35 3.18
N ARG A 138 -12.69 -10.52 2.37
CA ARG A 138 -11.32 -10.73 2.83
C ARG A 138 -10.71 -9.41 3.25
N ILE A 139 -9.97 -9.41 4.34
CA ILE A 139 -9.29 -8.23 4.86
C ILE A 139 -7.79 -8.52 4.89
N VAL A 140 -7.02 -7.67 4.24
CA VAL A 140 -5.56 -7.71 4.27
C VAL A 140 -5.06 -6.42 4.91
N ILE A 141 -4.35 -6.54 6.01
CA ILE A 141 -3.71 -5.43 6.71
C ILE A 141 -2.27 -5.34 6.27
N ALA A 142 -1.92 -4.30 5.53
CA ALA A 142 -0.55 -3.94 5.23
C ALA A 142 0.03 -3.17 6.42
N LEU A 143 0.79 -3.85 7.27
CA LEU A 143 1.47 -3.25 8.43
C LEU A 143 2.71 -2.51 7.96
N ASN A 144 2.60 -1.20 7.82
CA ASN A 144 3.59 -0.33 7.20
C ASN A 144 4.42 0.45 8.21
N GLN A 145 5.53 1.03 7.74
CA GLN A 145 6.48 1.87 8.49
C GLN A 145 7.32 1.10 9.52
N LEU A 146 7.47 -0.20 9.35
CA LEU A 146 8.39 -1.02 10.15
C LEU A 146 9.86 -0.62 9.94
N ASP A 147 10.18 0.04 8.83
CA ASP A 147 11.48 0.64 8.55
C ASP A 147 11.79 1.89 9.39
N GLN A 148 10.84 2.35 10.20
CA GLN A 148 10.99 3.50 11.11
C GLN A 148 11.06 3.07 12.58
N LEU A 149 11.02 1.77 12.87
CA LEU A 149 11.18 1.26 14.24
C LEU A 149 12.59 1.53 14.76
N ASN A 150 12.68 1.84 16.04
CA ASN A 150 13.95 1.86 16.75
C ASN A 150 14.35 0.42 17.11
N MET A 151 15.26 -0.15 16.33
CA MET A 151 15.69 -1.54 16.48
C MET A 151 16.50 -1.82 17.76
N ASP A 152 16.88 -0.78 18.49
CA ASP A 152 17.52 -0.93 19.80
C ASP A 152 16.50 -1.28 20.90
N ASP A 153 15.25 -0.83 20.72
CA ASP A 153 14.16 -1.00 21.68
C ASP A 153 13.19 -2.11 21.30
N ASP A 154 12.88 -2.24 19.98
CA ASP A 154 11.84 -3.12 19.47
C ASP A 154 12.36 -4.03 18.35
N SER A 155 11.98 -5.30 18.37
CA SER A 155 12.16 -6.16 17.20
C SER A 155 10.94 -6.14 16.28
N ILE A 156 11.16 -6.23 14.96
CA ILE A 156 10.07 -6.33 13.97
C ILE A 156 9.16 -7.50 14.32
N GLU A 157 9.70 -8.62 14.76
CA GLU A 157 8.94 -9.81 15.11
C GLU A 157 7.98 -9.55 16.28
N GLN A 158 8.44 -8.87 17.32
CA GLN A 158 7.62 -8.49 18.47
C GLN A 158 6.45 -7.61 18.02
N VAL A 159 6.72 -6.51 17.31
CA VAL A 159 5.68 -5.59 16.83
C VAL A 159 4.68 -6.30 15.93
N VAL A 160 5.14 -7.13 15.01
CA VAL A 160 4.25 -7.91 14.14
C VAL A 160 3.36 -8.86 14.93
N ASN A 161 3.87 -9.51 15.95
CA ASN A 161 3.10 -10.41 16.80
C ASN A 161 2.09 -9.65 17.66
N GLU A 162 2.48 -8.54 18.27
CA GLU A 162 1.57 -7.66 19.02
C GLU A 162 0.41 -7.17 18.16
N VAL A 163 0.69 -6.67 16.96
CA VAL A 163 -0.34 -6.24 16.02
C VAL A 163 -1.26 -7.39 15.61
N LYS A 164 -0.73 -8.60 15.37
CA LYS A 164 -1.55 -9.78 15.06
C LYS A 164 -2.50 -10.12 16.21
N ILE A 165 -2.02 -10.09 17.46
CA ILE A 165 -2.84 -10.34 18.66
C ILE A 165 -3.91 -9.25 18.77
N TYR A 166 -3.52 -7.98 18.66
CA TYR A 166 -4.40 -6.83 18.74
C TYR A 166 -5.53 -6.89 17.69
N VAL A 167 -5.17 -7.09 16.43
CA VAL A 167 -6.15 -7.20 15.34
C VAL A 167 -7.12 -8.37 15.57
N ARG A 168 -6.63 -9.54 16.01
CA ARG A 168 -7.47 -10.70 16.31
C ARG A 168 -8.44 -10.43 17.45
N SER A 169 -8.05 -9.67 18.46
CA SER A 169 -8.94 -9.30 19.57
C SER A 169 -10.08 -8.38 19.13
N MET A 170 -9.82 -7.50 18.13
CA MET A 170 -10.80 -6.53 17.63
C MET A 170 -11.74 -7.13 16.58
N VAL A 171 -11.28 -8.11 15.80
CA VAL A 171 -11.99 -8.61 14.61
C VAL A 171 -12.11 -10.13 14.66
N ASN A 172 -12.85 -10.63 15.64
CA ASN A 172 -13.05 -12.06 15.88
C ASN A 172 -13.64 -12.80 14.68
N GLY A 173 -13.09 -13.99 14.38
CA GLY A 173 -13.67 -14.97 13.45
C GLY A 173 -13.62 -14.59 11.96
N LYS A 174 -12.77 -13.62 11.54
CA LYS A 174 -12.67 -13.19 10.15
C LYS A 174 -11.41 -13.68 9.46
N ASN A 175 -11.51 -13.80 8.13
CA ASN A 175 -10.36 -14.08 7.28
C ASN A 175 -9.51 -12.80 7.12
N ILE A 176 -8.60 -12.60 8.09
CA ILE A 176 -7.71 -11.43 8.13
C ILE A 176 -6.27 -11.91 8.04
N SER A 177 -5.53 -11.29 7.13
CA SER A 177 -4.08 -11.43 7.02
C SER A 177 -3.41 -10.13 7.45
N VAL A 178 -2.35 -10.22 8.27
CA VAL A 178 -1.46 -9.09 8.59
C VAL A 178 -0.15 -9.33 7.87
N VAL A 179 0.18 -8.44 6.95
CA VAL A 179 1.37 -8.52 6.08
C VAL A 179 2.30 -7.37 6.40
N PRO A 180 3.48 -7.64 6.98
CA PRO A 180 4.50 -6.63 7.21
C PRO A 180 5.03 -6.09 5.88
N ILE A 181 5.15 -4.76 5.78
CA ILE A 181 5.64 -4.09 4.58
C ILE A 181 6.36 -2.79 4.92
N SER A 182 7.33 -2.41 4.11
CA SER A 182 7.76 -1.03 3.96
C SER A 182 7.30 -0.51 2.60
N ALA A 183 6.23 0.27 2.59
CA ALA A 183 5.70 0.86 1.35
C ALA A 183 6.75 1.76 0.67
N LYS A 184 7.62 2.40 1.45
CA LYS A 184 8.71 3.24 0.91
C LYS A 184 9.76 2.39 0.20
N ALA A 185 10.25 1.32 0.84
CA ALA A 185 11.19 0.39 0.22
C ALA A 185 10.58 -0.27 -1.03
N ALA A 186 9.31 -0.69 -0.94
CA ALA A 186 8.56 -1.29 -2.02
C ALA A 186 8.43 -0.34 -3.23
N TYR A 187 8.08 0.94 -3.00
CA TYR A 187 8.00 1.94 -4.06
C TYR A 187 9.37 2.18 -4.72
N LEU A 188 10.42 2.37 -3.92
CA LEU A 188 11.77 2.58 -4.43
C LEU A 188 12.28 1.39 -5.25
N ALA A 189 11.86 0.16 -4.89
CA ALA A 189 12.20 -1.04 -5.64
C ALA A 189 11.44 -1.15 -6.97
N SER A 190 10.13 -0.84 -6.95
CA SER A 190 9.21 -1.08 -8.06
C SER A 190 9.16 0.03 -9.10
N ALA A 191 9.44 1.29 -8.71
CA ALA A 191 9.40 2.42 -9.60
C ALA A 191 10.56 2.39 -10.62
N PRO A 192 10.30 2.76 -11.90
CA PRO A 192 11.35 2.94 -12.88
C PRO A 192 12.36 3.98 -12.43
N GLN A 193 13.63 3.76 -12.77
CA GLN A 193 14.72 4.65 -12.34
C GLN A 193 14.53 6.09 -12.82
N GLU A 194 13.98 6.27 -14.01
CA GLU A 194 13.68 7.58 -14.62
C GLU A 194 12.57 8.36 -13.92
N GLN A 195 11.73 7.69 -13.13
CA GLN A 195 10.68 8.31 -12.31
C GLN A 195 11.15 8.68 -10.90
N LEU A 196 12.31 8.19 -10.50
CA LEU A 196 12.90 8.51 -9.20
C LEU A 196 13.65 9.84 -9.26
N SER A 197 13.39 10.71 -8.31
CA SER A 197 14.22 11.90 -8.09
C SER A 197 15.63 11.49 -7.64
N LYS A 198 16.59 12.42 -7.72
CA LYS A 198 17.95 12.19 -7.23
C LYS A 198 17.98 11.76 -5.77
N GLN A 199 17.12 12.37 -4.94
CA GLN A 199 17.00 12.02 -3.53
C GLN A 199 16.40 10.62 -3.33
N GLU A 200 15.39 10.25 -4.11
CA GLU A 200 14.79 8.91 -4.05
C GLU A 200 15.78 7.84 -4.52
N SER A 201 16.57 8.11 -5.57
CA SER A 201 17.63 7.20 -6.02
C SER A 201 18.67 6.95 -4.93
N PHE A 202 19.14 8.02 -4.27
CA PHE A 202 20.05 7.89 -3.12
C PHE A 202 19.41 7.11 -1.97
N THR A 203 18.15 7.40 -1.64
CA THR A 203 17.40 6.68 -0.61
C THR A 203 17.24 5.19 -0.96
N LYS A 204 17.02 4.85 -2.23
CA LYS A 204 16.97 3.46 -2.71
C LYS A 204 18.24 2.69 -2.38
N GLU A 205 19.40 3.29 -2.60
CA GLU A 205 20.68 2.67 -2.26
C GLU A 205 20.82 2.42 -0.74
N GLN A 206 20.42 3.39 0.08
CA GLN A 206 20.42 3.24 1.54
C GLN A 206 19.49 2.11 1.98
N TYR A 207 18.26 2.08 1.46
CA TYR A 207 17.28 1.04 1.77
C TYR A 207 17.75 -0.35 1.31
N THR A 208 18.38 -0.45 0.13
CA THR A 208 18.95 -1.72 -0.34
C THR A 208 20.00 -2.28 0.63
N LYS A 209 20.84 -1.42 1.18
CA LYS A 209 21.83 -1.82 2.20
C LYS A 209 21.17 -2.21 3.52
N MET A 210 20.23 -1.40 4.01
CA MET A 210 19.50 -1.64 5.26
C MET A 210 18.68 -2.92 5.20
N PHE A 211 17.88 -3.11 4.18
CA PHE A 211 17.04 -4.29 3.99
C PHE A 211 17.84 -5.55 3.63
N GLY A 212 19.01 -5.41 3.04
CA GLY A 212 19.96 -6.51 2.84
C GLY A 212 20.63 -7.01 4.13
N SER A 213 20.43 -6.31 5.26
CA SER A 213 20.87 -6.76 6.57
C SER A 213 19.91 -7.82 7.15
N MET A 214 20.34 -8.51 8.22
CA MET A 214 19.56 -9.60 8.83
C MET A 214 18.21 -9.16 9.44
N PHE A 215 18.06 -7.88 9.77
CA PHE A 215 16.97 -7.38 10.61
C PHE A 215 15.72 -6.94 9.84
N TYR A 216 15.85 -6.61 8.56
CA TYR A 216 14.78 -5.97 7.77
C TYR A 216 14.20 -6.84 6.65
N ASP A 217 14.35 -8.16 6.69
CA ASP A 217 13.70 -9.03 5.70
C ASP A 217 12.21 -9.22 6.02
N LEU A 218 11.37 -8.30 5.55
CA LEU A 218 9.91 -8.38 5.73
C LEU A 218 9.30 -9.48 4.87
N GLY A 219 9.99 -9.93 3.82
CA GLY A 219 9.61 -11.08 2.99
C GLY A 219 9.55 -12.38 3.78
N LEU A 220 10.38 -12.53 4.80
CA LEU A 220 10.45 -13.70 5.66
C LEU A 220 9.10 -14.03 6.34
N TYR A 221 8.34 -13.01 6.72
CA TYR A 221 7.08 -13.18 7.45
C TYR A 221 5.93 -13.77 6.62
N GLY A 222 6.09 -13.90 5.31
CA GLY A 222 5.09 -14.52 4.42
C GLY A 222 5.51 -15.87 3.90
N THR A 223 6.77 -16.02 3.52
CA THR A 223 7.29 -17.24 2.88
C THR A 223 7.93 -18.20 3.88
N GLY A 224 8.31 -17.73 5.07
CA GLY A 224 9.13 -18.48 6.03
C GLY A 224 10.57 -18.71 5.57
N THR A 225 10.95 -18.20 4.40
CA THR A 225 12.30 -18.31 3.83
C THR A 225 12.89 -16.92 3.60
N ARG A 226 14.20 -16.79 3.79
CA ARG A 226 14.89 -15.52 3.59
C ARG A 226 14.88 -15.09 2.14
N SER A 227 14.59 -13.83 1.92
CA SER A 227 14.68 -13.18 0.63
C SER A 227 16.14 -13.03 0.17
N LYS A 228 16.36 -12.91 -1.14
CA LYS A 228 17.71 -12.63 -1.66
C LYS A 228 18.13 -11.22 -1.22
N LYS A 229 19.37 -11.06 -0.75
CA LYS A 229 19.92 -9.80 -0.19
C LYS A 229 19.74 -8.57 -1.08
N ASN A 230 19.71 -8.72 -2.39
CA ASN A 230 19.62 -7.62 -3.34
C ASN A 230 18.20 -7.46 -3.93
N ASP A 231 17.24 -8.26 -3.50
CA ASP A 231 15.85 -8.18 -3.94
C ASP A 231 15.04 -7.31 -2.98
N LEU A 232 15.19 -5.99 -3.13
CA LEU A 232 14.48 -5.03 -2.29
C LEU A 232 12.96 -5.17 -2.39
N CYS A 233 12.42 -5.65 -3.51
CA CYS A 233 11.00 -5.91 -3.67
C CYS A 233 10.52 -7.00 -2.71
N ALA A 234 11.21 -8.15 -2.69
CA ALA A 234 10.91 -9.24 -1.77
C ALA A 234 11.20 -8.84 -0.32
N LEU A 235 12.36 -8.23 -0.05
CA LEU A 235 12.77 -7.78 1.28
C LEU A 235 11.79 -6.76 1.89
N SER A 236 11.18 -5.89 1.08
CA SER A 236 10.19 -4.91 1.54
C SER A 236 8.85 -5.51 1.96
N GLY A 237 8.61 -6.80 1.70
CA GLY A 237 7.32 -7.47 1.93
C GLY A 237 6.32 -7.31 0.78
N LEU A 238 6.65 -6.59 -0.31
CA LEU A 238 5.73 -6.34 -1.41
C LEU A 238 5.26 -7.63 -2.08
N THR A 239 6.16 -8.56 -2.35
CA THR A 239 5.82 -9.85 -2.96
C THR A 239 4.79 -10.62 -2.13
N ASN A 240 4.94 -10.62 -0.80
CA ASN A 240 3.98 -11.25 0.11
C ASN A 240 2.63 -10.55 0.07
N LEU A 241 2.63 -9.22 0.03
CA LEU A 241 1.40 -8.45 -0.07
C LEU A 241 0.65 -8.77 -1.37
N LEU A 242 1.35 -8.75 -2.52
CA LEU A 242 0.76 -9.06 -3.82
C LEU A 242 0.14 -10.47 -3.85
N ASN A 243 0.81 -11.46 -3.28
CA ASN A 243 0.26 -12.81 -3.13
C ASN A 243 -0.99 -12.83 -2.25
N ASN A 244 -1.03 -12.02 -1.19
CA ASN A 244 -2.18 -11.92 -0.29
C ASN A 244 -3.37 -11.18 -0.91
N ILE A 245 -3.18 -10.31 -1.86
CA ILE A 245 -4.25 -9.62 -2.61
C ILE A 245 -4.49 -10.23 -4.00
N GLU A 246 -3.82 -11.34 -4.29
CA GLU A 246 -3.97 -12.11 -5.54
C GLU A 246 -3.60 -11.35 -6.83
N LEU A 247 -2.64 -10.45 -6.75
CA LEU A 247 -2.03 -9.72 -7.87
C LEU A 247 -0.78 -10.41 -8.42
#